data_6aca397f12ddf7cae2275f223053f45f
#
_entry.id   6aca397f12ddf7cae2275f223053f45f
#
_cell.length_a   1.000
_cell.length_b   1.000
_cell.length_c   1.000
_cell.angle_alpha   90.00
_cell.angle_beta   90.00
_cell.angle_gamma   90.00
#
_symmetry.space_group_name_H-M   'P 1'
#
loop_
_entity.id
_entity.type
_entity.pdbx_description
1 polymer ?
#
loop_
_entity_poly.entity_id
_entity_poly.type
_entity_poly.pdbx_seq_one_letter_code
_entity_poly.pdbx_strand_id
1 'polypeptide(L)'
;RGLGDVYKRQYRNYDKNVLILDDDHNIIGSYYPIERNKSGAYHDFHALQEVYYNTGHGDRFGLQAWYVNSKRGLPMLSVDHKENDDYLNQQREQTLRSILSWDHLRKKWKVGVKAGYIHTWMAYDYERELGNGKMEKMIRSRSTINTFFGQVDGEYYLGEKWLFTATVSAHQHLVRSIDKNIIPMDNQQPTDPNGNKTKVPVGYDKGRIELSGYVSIRYRPTERLGLSIGLREEMFGSEWTPIIPAFFTDYLISKRGNLVAKASISRNYRFPSLNDLYFLPGGNPDLKKEHGFTYDAGLSFATGRD
;
A
#
# COMPACT_ATOMS: atom_id res chain seq x y z
N ARG A 1 14.78 18.67 -9.22
CA ARG A 1 13.50 19.44 -9.26
C ARG A 1 12.42 18.48 -8.77
N GLY A 2 11.99 18.66 -7.50
CA GLY A 2 11.09 17.74 -6.84
C GLY A 2 9.66 17.85 -7.35
N LEU A 3 9.03 16.71 -7.51
CA LEU A 3 7.59 16.53 -7.77
C LEU A 3 6.69 17.01 -6.59
N GLY A 4 7.26 17.67 -5.57
CA GLY A 4 6.55 18.14 -4.38
C GLY A 4 5.52 19.25 -4.60
N ASP A 5 5.59 19.99 -5.71
CA ASP A 5 4.69 21.14 -5.93
C ASP A 5 3.34 20.77 -6.54
N VAL A 6 3.18 19.58 -7.10
CA VAL A 6 1.92 19.15 -7.74
C VAL A 6 0.81 18.88 -6.73
N TYR A 7 1.16 18.50 -5.50
CA TYR A 7 0.20 18.12 -4.46
C TYR A 7 -0.15 19.23 -3.46
N LYS A 8 0.47 20.40 -3.54
CA LYS A 8 0.15 21.55 -2.67
C LYS A 8 -1.13 22.30 -3.05
N ARG A 9 -1.71 22.00 -4.21
CA ARG A 9 -3.02 22.54 -4.60
C ARG A 9 -4.13 21.59 -4.16
N GLN A 10 -4.24 21.36 -2.88
CA GLN A 10 -5.46 20.76 -2.34
C GLN A 10 -6.59 21.78 -2.51
N TYR A 11 -7.72 21.31 -3.02
CA TYR A 11 -8.93 22.10 -3.18
C TYR A 11 -9.35 22.65 -1.83
N ARG A 12 -9.11 23.93 -1.60
CA ARG A 12 -9.57 24.60 -0.38
C ARG A 12 -11.07 24.83 -0.39
N ASN A 13 -11.61 24.93 -1.58
CA ASN A 13 -13.00 25.19 -1.83
C ASN A 13 -13.55 24.18 -2.82
N TYR A 14 -14.81 23.89 -2.75
CA TYR A 14 -15.54 23.04 -3.69
C TYR A 14 -16.94 23.61 -3.91
N ASP A 15 -17.51 23.34 -5.09
CA ASP A 15 -18.88 23.68 -5.41
C ASP A 15 -19.79 22.61 -4.80
N LYS A 16 -20.64 23.02 -3.87
CA LYS A 16 -21.63 22.15 -3.25
C LYS A 16 -22.94 22.23 -4.05
N ASN A 17 -23.44 21.09 -4.52
CA ASN A 17 -24.78 21.05 -5.11
C ASN A 17 -25.82 21.04 -3.98
N VAL A 18 -26.57 22.12 -3.84
CA VAL A 18 -27.69 22.23 -2.90
C VAL A 18 -29.00 22.15 -3.68
N LEU A 19 -29.80 21.14 -3.37
CA LEU A 19 -31.11 20.95 -3.98
C LEU A 19 -32.13 21.83 -3.24
N ILE A 20 -32.96 22.53 -4.00
CA ILE A 20 -34.11 23.26 -3.48
C ILE A 20 -35.32 22.33 -3.62
N LEU A 21 -35.96 22.03 -2.48
CA LEU A 21 -37.11 21.15 -2.43
C LEU A 21 -38.36 21.99 -2.12
N ASP A 22 -39.51 21.59 -2.68
CA ASP A 22 -40.81 22.10 -2.27
C ASP A 22 -41.30 21.43 -0.97
N ASP A 23 -42.51 21.84 -0.49
CA ASP A 23 -43.09 21.27 0.72
C ASP A 23 -43.39 19.76 0.61
N ASP A 24 -43.54 19.25 -0.59
CA ASP A 24 -43.77 17.83 -0.89
C ASP A 24 -42.44 17.07 -1.14
N HIS A 25 -41.28 17.69 -0.89
CA HIS A 25 -39.92 17.15 -1.08
C HIS A 25 -39.54 16.87 -2.57
N ASN A 26 -40.23 17.47 -3.55
CA ASN A 26 -39.81 17.41 -4.94
C ASN A 26 -38.72 18.43 -5.22
N ILE A 27 -37.77 18.06 -6.10
CA ILE A 27 -36.68 18.94 -6.51
C ILE A 27 -37.23 20.01 -7.45
N ILE A 28 -37.26 21.29 -7.01
CA ILE A 28 -37.69 22.44 -7.79
C ILE A 28 -36.53 23.29 -8.33
N GLY A 29 -35.30 22.99 -7.91
CA GLY A 29 -34.11 23.69 -8.37
C GLY A 29 -32.84 23.20 -7.69
N SER A 30 -31.72 23.78 -8.10
CA SER A 30 -30.43 23.59 -7.44
C SER A 30 -29.57 24.84 -7.59
N TYR A 31 -28.65 25.05 -6.63
CA TYR A 31 -27.62 26.06 -6.71
C TYR A 31 -26.27 25.51 -6.20
N TYR A 32 -25.18 26.16 -6.55
CA TYR A 32 -23.82 25.69 -6.30
C TYR A 32 -23.03 26.73 -5.49
N PRO A 33 -23.24 26.83 -4.17
CA PRO A 33 -22.40 27.68 -3.34
C PRO A 33 -20.99 27.14 -3.26
N ILE A 34 -20.03 28.03 -3.20
CA ILE A 34 -18.62 27.68 -2.97
C ILE A 34 -18.43 27.51 -1.47
N GLU A 35 -18.17 26.28 -1.02
CA GLU A 35 -17.86 25.99 0.38
C GLU A 35 -16.36 25.83 0.60
N ARG A 36 -15.92 26.26 1.77
CA ARG A 36 -14.56 26.03 2.21
C ARG A 36 -14.43 24.61 2.76
N ASN A 37 -13.44 23.87 2.24
CA ASN A 37 -13.12 22.56 2.75
C ASN A 37 -12.64 22.66 4.20
N LYS A 38 -13.45 22.14 5.13
CA LYS A 38 -13.10 22.02 6.55
C LYS A 38 -12.19 20.79 6.73
N SER A 39 -11.30 20.80 7.72
CA SER A 39 -10.39 19.67 8.02
C SER A 39 -9.44 19.27 6.89
N GLY A 40 -9.01 20.19 6.03
CA GLY A 40 -8.01 19.93 4.97
C GLY A 40 -6.57 20.23 5.38
N ALA A 41 -6.27 20.47 6.65
CA ALA A 41 -4.93 20.80 7.11
C ALA A 41 -4.00 19.58 7.01
N TYR A 42 -2.78 19.81 6.54
CA TYR A 42 -1.76 18.80 6.36
C TYR A 42 -0.44 19.27 6.93
N HIS A 43 0.22 18.40 7.67
CA HIS A 43 1.57 18.60 8.18
C HIS A 43 2.35 17.30 8.07
N ASP A 44 3.55 17.38 7.51
CA ASP A 44 4.38 16.22 7.24
C ASP A 44 5.86 16.52 7.46
N PHE A 45 6.55 15.57 8.08
CA PHE A 45 7.98 15.63 8.32
C PHE A 45 8.62 14.31 7.93
N HIS A 46 9.68 14.38 7.13
CA HIS A 46 10.46 13.23 6.69
C HIS A 46 11.92 13.42 7.04
N ALA A 47 12.55 12.38 7.54
CA ALA A 47 13.99 12.30 7.71
C ALA A 47 14.48 10.99 7.11
N LEU A 48 15.39 11.07 6.14
CA LEU A 48 16.04 9.92 5.51
C LEU A 48 17.54 9.99 5.74
N GLN A 49 18.10 8.90 6.23
CA GLN A 49 19.54 8.71 6.37
C GLN A 49 19.94 7.42 5.68
N GLU A 50 20.98 7.50 4.84
CA GLU A 50 21.56 6.37 4.13
C GLU A 50 23.07 6.35 4.33
N VAL A 51 23.61 5.18 4.62
CA VAL A 51 25.05 4.96 4.76
C VAL A 51 25.42 3.73 3.94
N TYR A 52 26.44 3.86 3.10
CA TYR A 52 26.93 2.78 2.26
C TYR A 52 28.42 2.58 2.47
N TYR A 53 28.83 1.33 2.53
CA TYR A 53 30.23 0.93 2.60
C TYR A 53 30.56 -0.08 1.48
N ASN A 54 31.55 0.27 0.65
CA ASN A 54 32.03 -0.57 -0.43
C ASN A 54 33.42 -1.12 -0.09
N THR A 55 33.62 -2.43 -0.13
CA THR A 55 34.89 -3.08 0.24
C THR A 55 35.95 -3.04 -0.88
N GLY A 56 35.59 -2.66 -2.10
CA GLY A 56 36.44 -2.74 -3.28
C GLY A 56 36.58 -4.15 -3.90
N HIS A 57 36.06 -5.19 -3.22
CA HIS A 57 36.08 -6.57 -3.70
C HIS A 57 34.72 -7.05 -4.25
N GLY A 58 33.82 -6.10 -4.57
CA GLY A 58 32.50 -6.39 -5.11
C GLY A 58 31.41 -6.49 -4.03
N ASP A 59 31.73 -6.21 -2.77
CA ASP A 59 30.77 -6.15 -1.68
C ASP A 59 30.35 -4.72 -1.40
N ARG A 60 29.06 -4.51 -1.25
CA ARG A 60 28.45 -3.26 -0.81
C ARG A 60 27.50 -3.52 0.35
N PHE A 61 27.74 -2.88 1.47
CA PHE A 61 26.85 -2.86 2.63
C PHE A 61 26.09 -1.55 2.66
N GLY A 62 24.81 -1.60 3.02
CA GLY A 62 23.96 -0.43 3.14
C GLY A 62 23.16 -0.48 4.43
N LEU A 63 23.05 0.67 5.09
CA LEU A 63 22.11 0.93 6.17
C LEU A 63 21.26 2.12 5.76
N GLN A 64 19.95 1.95 5.78
CA GLN A 64 18.97 2.99 5.45
C GLN A 64 17.98 3.10 6.60
N ALA A 65 17.66 4.32 7.00
CA ALA A 65 16.62 4.62 7.97
C ALA A 65 15.77 5.79 7.47
N TRP A 66 14.46 5.60 7.45
CA TRP A 66 13.51 6.62 7.05
C TRP A 66 12.42 6.78 8.09
N TYR A 67 12.34 7.96 8.66
CA TYR A 67 11.31 8.35 9.61
C TYR A 67 10.31 9.29 8.94
N VAL A 68 9.03 9.04 9.19
CA VAL A 68 7.89 9.86 8.72
C VAL A 68 7.04 10.21 9.92
N ASN A 69 6.66 11.48 10.05
CA ASN A 69 5.66 11.95 11.01
C ASN A 69 4.67 12.82 10.27
N SER A 70 3.44 12.35 10.15
CA SER A 70 2.38 12.97 9.36
C SER A 70 1.15 13.22 10.22
N LYS A 71 0.55 14.39 10.04
CA LYS A 71 -0.77 14.74 10.55
C LYS A 71 -1.59 15.34 9.44
N ARG A 72 -2.76 14.78 9.18
CA ARG A 72 -3.66 15.27 8.14
C ARG A 72 -5.10 15.32 8.63
N GLY A 73 -5.79 16.37 8.28
CA GLY A 73 -7.23 16.43 8.32
C GLY A 73 -7.82 15.66 7.14
N LEU A 74 -8.93 15.00 7.34
CA LEU A 74 -9.66 14.25 6.34
C LEU A 74 -10.99 14.96 6.10
N PRO A 75 -11.16 15.67 4.96
CA PRO A 75 -12.42 16.31 4.63
C PRO A 75 -13.53 15.26 4.49
N MET A 76 -14.70 15.57 5.03
CA MET A 76 -15.90 14.78 4.79
C MET A 76 -16.55 15.16 3.47
N LEU A 77 -17.27 14.23 2.87
CA LEU A 77 -18.12 14.53 1.72
C LEU A 77 -19.25 15.46 2.15
N SER A 78 -19.60 16.40 1.28
CA SER A 78 -20.63 17.41 1.58
C SER A 78 -22.03 16.86 1.89
N VAL A 79 -22.30 15.62 1.46
CA VAL A 79 -23.55 14.90 1.74
C VAL A 79 -23.65 14.34 3.16
N ASP A 80 -22.50 14.24 3.86
CA ASP A 80 -22.42 13.54 5.14
C ASP A 80 -22.55 14.48 6.36
N HIS A 81 -22.63 15.79 6.13
CA HIS A 81 -22.75 16.78 7.22
C HIS A 81 -23.63 17.96 6.84
N LYS A 82 -24.32 18.53 7.82
CA LYS A 82 -25.08 19.78 7.67
C LYS A 82 -24.14 20.97 7.64
N GLU A 83 -24.56 22.05 7.02
CA GLU A 83 -23.76 23.26 6.75
C GLU A 83 -23.09 23.86 8.00
N ASN A 84 -23.70 23.72 9.18
CA ASN A 84 -23.23 24.28 10.44
C ASN A 84 -22.64 23.24 11.41
N ASP A 85 -22.53 21.99 11.01
CA ASP A 85 -21.97 20.97 11.90
C ASP A 85 -20.45 21.14 12.02
N ASP A 86 -19.96 21.38 13.22
CA ASP A 86 -18.52 21.30 13.49
C ASP A 86 -18.09 19.85 13.64
N TYR A 87 -16.98 19.52 13.01
CA TYR A 87 -16.37 18.21 13.11
C TYR A 87 -14.84 18.27 13.13
N LEU A 88 -14.23 17.31 13.79
CA LEU A 88 -12.81 17.03 13.71
C LEU A 88 -12.63 15.66 13.07
N ASN A 89 -11.97 15.59 11.94
CA ASN A 89 -11.66 14.35 11.26
C ASN A 89 -10.17 14.36 10.89
N GLN A 90 -9.36 13.64 11.65
CA GLN A 90 -7.91 13.69 11.50
C GLN A 90 -7.24 12.34 11.65
N GLN A 91 -6.17 12.17 10.89
CA GLN A 91 -5.25 11.04 11.01
C GLN A 91 -3.85 11.53 11.37
N ARG A 92 -3.20 10.82 12.27
CA ARG A 92 -1.78 10.98 12.61
C ARG A 92 -1.07 9.66 12.37
N GLU A 93 0.12 9.74 11.81
CA GLU A 93 0.94 8.58 11.51
C GLU A 93 2.41 8.87 11.85
N GLN A 94 3.07 7.92 12.48
CA GLN A 94 4.50 7.91 12.68
C GLN A 94 5.01 6.57 12.19
N THR A 95 5.96 6.61 11.25
CA THR A 95 6.52 5.40 10.65
C THR A 95 8.03 5.48 10.66
N LEU A 96 8.68 4.46 11.21
CA LEU A 96 10.11 4.21 11.08
C LEU A 96 10.32 3.00 10.18
N ARG A 97 11.14 3.15 9.14
CA ARG A 97 11.59 2.07 8.27
C ARG A 97 13.10 1.98 8.37
N SER A 98 13.62 0.79 8.58
CA SER A 98 15.05 0.52 8.60
C SER A 98 15.39 -0.69 7.77
N ILE A 99 16.45 -0.61 6.97
CA ILE A 99 16.90 -1.68 6.06
C ILE A 99 18.40 -1.83 6.18
N LEU A 100 18.85 -3.06 6.38
CA LEU A 100 20.22 -3.49 6.17
C LEU A 100 20.29 -4.21 4.83
N SER A 101 21.28 -3.92 4.02
CA SER A 101 21.52 -4.57 2.74
C SER A 101 22.96 -4.99 2.59
N TRP A 102 23.17 -6.09 1.92
CA TRP A 102 24.45 -6.54 1.42
C TRP A 102 24.27 -6.99 -0.03
N ASP A 103 25.06 -6.40 -0.92
CA ASP A 103 25.14 -6.78 -2.32
C ASP A 103 26.55 -7.30 -2.63
N HIS A 104 26.66 -8.43 -3.28
CA HIS A 104 27.91 -9.00 -3.77
C HIS A 104 27.85 -9.18 -5.27
N LEU A 105 28.74 -8.50 -5.99
CA LEU A 105 28.81 -8.52 -7.45
C LEU A 105 30.06 -9.20 -7.92
N ARG A 106 29.92 -10.19 -8.79
CA ARG A 106 30.98 -10.87 -9.53
C ARG A 106 30.71 -10.85 -11.03
N LYS A 107 31.71 -11.25 -11.80
CA LYS A 107 31.62 -11.21 -13.27
C LYS A 107 30.42 -11.98 -13.86
N LYS A 108 30.00 -13.08 -13.22
CA LYS A 108 28.93 -13.95 -13.71
C LYS A 108 27.70 -14.02 -12.80
N TRP A 109 27.76 -13.50 -11.61
CA TRP A 109 26.66 -13.58 -10.66
C TRP A 109 26.62 -12.38 -9.72
N LYS A 110 25.41 -12.11 -9.27
CA LYS A 110 25.12 -11.12 -8.26
C LYS A 110 24.23 -11.74 -7.19
N VAL A 111 24.52 -11.47 -5.94
CA VAL A 111 23.65 -11.82 -4.80
C VAL A 111 23.38 -10.57 -4.01
N GLY A 112 22.13 -10.37 -3.63
CA GLY A 112 21.68 -9.34 -2.73
C GLY A 112 20.97 -9.96 -1.54
N VAL A 113 21.24 -9.46 -0.34
CA VAL A 113 20.52 -9.82 0.88
C VAL A 113 20.02 -8.54 1.53
N LYS A 114 18.75 -8.54 1.92
CA LYS A 114 18.12 -7.42 2.63
C LYS A 114 17.39 -7.95 3.84
N ALA A 115 17.50 -7.24 4.95
CA ALA A 115 16.68 -7.45 6.13
C ALA A 115 16.20 -6.09 6.64
N GLY A 116 14.98 -6.01 7.10
CA GLY A 116 14.44 -4.74 7.54
C GLY A 116 13.32 -4.86 8.55
N TYR A 117 13.06 -3.72 9.17
CA TYR A 117 12.02 -3.54 10.16
C TYR A 117 11.23 -2.26 9.87
N ILE A 118 9.92 -2.37 9.93
CA ILE A 118 9.00 -1.24 9.79
C ILE A 118 8.13 -1.20 11.03
N HIS A 119 8.14 -0.04 11.68
CA HIS A 119 7.21 0.28 12.78
C HIS A 119 6.31 1.42 12.35
N THR A 120 5.00 1.20 12.38
CA THR A 120 4.00 2.23 12.13
C THR A 120 3.07 2.35 13.32
N TRP A 121 2.96 3.56 13.84
CA TRP A 121 1.90 3.94 14.77
C TRP A 121 0.95 4.87 14.05
N MET A 122 -0.36 4.60 14.16
CA MET A 122 -1.40 5.39 13.52
C MET A 122 -2.53 5.68 14.52
N ALA A 123 -3.01 6.91 14.50
CA ALA A 123 -4.18 7.35 15.24
C ALA A 123 -5.17 8.00 14.29
N TYR A 124 -6.43 7.58 14.37
CA TYR A 124 -7.53 8.20 13.68
C TYR A 124 -8.56 8.67 14.72
N ASP A 125 -8.90 9.96 14.67
CA ASP A 125 -9.86 10.59 15.56
C ASP A 125 -10.95 11.25 14.71
N TYR A 126 -12.21 10.88 14.98
CA TYR A 126 -13.39 11.52 14.43
C TYR A 126 -14.29 12.00 15.57
N GLU A 127 -14.53 13.30 15.60
CA GLU A 127 -15.41 13.98 16.56
C GLU A 127 -16.45 14.79 15.78
N ARG A 128 -17.66 14.84 16.27
CA ARG A 128 -18.78 15.55 15.66
C ARG A 128 -19.60 16.28 16.73
N GLU A 129 -20.11 17.45 16.41
CA GLU A 129 -21.10 18.15 17.23
C GLU A 129 -22.48 17.52 17.07
N LEU A 130 -23.15 17.22 18.19
CA LEU A 130 -24.49 16.62 18.24
C LEU A 130 -25.61 17.63 18.57
N GLY A 131 -25.47 18.90 18.15
CA GLY A 131 -26.54 19.91 18.23
C GLY A 131 -26.68 20.62 19.55
N ASN A 132 -25.75 20.48 20.48
CA ASN A 132 -25.73 21.14 21.79
C ASN A 132 -24.46 21.96 22.03
N GLY A 133 -23.68 22.25 21.00
CA GLY A 133 -22.38 22.91 21.08
C GLY A 133 -21.26 22.04 21.66
N LYS A 134 -21.52 20.75 21.92
CA LYS A 134 -20.55 19.84 22.50
C LYS A 134 -20.06 18.86 21.47
N MET A 135 -18.72 18.78 21.31
CA MET A 135 -18.06 17.80 20.45
C MET A 135 -18.06 16.43 21.11
N GLU A 136 -18.58 15.42 20.42
CA GLU A 136 -18.54 14.03 20.85
C GLU A 136 -17.58 13.21 19.99
N LYS A 137 -16.81 12.35 20.68
CA LYS A 137 -15.84 11.45 20.04
C LYS A 137 -16.57 10.23 19.47
N MET A 138 -16.71 10.20 18.15
CA MET A 138 -17.37 9.10 17.45
C MET A 138 -16.41 7.93 17.24
N ILE A 139 -15.18 8.21 16.79
CA ILE A 139 -14.16 7.20 16.51
C ILE A 139 -12.85 7.61 17.17
N ARG A 140 -12.18 6.66 17.81
CA ARG A 140 -10.87 6.84 18.41
C ARG A 140 -10.00 5.60 18.17
N SER A 141 -9.61 5.41 16.91
CA SER A 141 -8.82 4.26 16.50
C SER A 141 -7.32 4.48 16.75
N ARG A 142 -6.66 3.44 17.22
CA ARG A 142 -5.21 3.38 17.46
C ARG A 142 -4.68 2.08 16.90
N SER A 143 -3.72 2.19 15.99
CA SER A 143 -3.12 1.05 15.34
C SER A 143 -1.61 1.06 15.51
N THR A 144 -1.05 -0.10 15.74
CA THR A 144 0.40 -0.35 15.74
C THR A 144 0.68 -1.50 14.81
N ILE A 145 1.60 -1.29 13.88
CA ILE A 145 1.99 -2.28 12.89
C ILE A 145 3.50 -2.45 13.00
N ASN A 146 3.94 -3.69 13.21
CA ASN A 146 5.34 -4.08 13.16
C ASN A 146 5.51 -5.06 12.02
N THR A 147 6.43 -4.78 11.10
CA THR A 147 6.76 -5.69 10.00
C THR A 147 8.25 -5.97 10.01
N PHE A 148 8.61 -7.23 10.08
CA PHE A 148 9.95 -7.72 9.85
C PHE A 148 10.00 -8.35 8.47
N PHE A 149 11.06 -8.11 7.71
CA PHE A 149 11.22 -8.76 6.43
C PHE A 149 12.68 -9.16 6.16
N GLY A 150 12.83 -10.21 5.36
CA GLY A 150 14.09 -10.67 4.81
C GLY A 150 13.91 -11.04 3.35
N GLN A 151 14.91 -10.76 2.53
CA GLN A 151 14.91 -11.07 1.11
C GLN A 151 16.32 -11.46 0.65
N VAL A 152 16.39 -12.48 -0.19
CA VAL A 152 17.60 -12.87 -0.89
C VAL A 152 17.31 -12.87 -2.38
N ASP A 153 18.12 -12.15 -3.13
CA ASP A 153 18.06 -12.05 -4.59
C ASP A 153 19.33 -12.66 -5.18
N GLY A 154 19.18 -13.45 -6.22
CA GLY A 154 20.30 -14.05 -6.97
C GLY A 154 20.12 -13.83 -8.46
N GLU A 155 21.21 -13.46 -9.15
CA GLU A 155 21.28 -13.39 -10.61
C GLU A 155 22.51 -14.17 -11.08
N TYR A 156 22.34 -14.96 -12.14
CA TYR A 156 23.43 -15.70 -12.77
C TYR A 156 23.40 -15.52 -14.28
N TYR A 157 24.51 -15.05 -14.83
CA TYR A 157 24.72 -14.78 -16.26
C TYR A 157 25.48 -15.95 -16.89
N LEU A 158 24.83 -16.72 -17.76
CA LEU A 158 25.43 -17.79 -18.54
C LEU A 158 25.65 -17.29 -19.97
N GLY A 159 26.89 -16.83 -20.22
CA GLY A 159 27.24 -16.15 -21.46
C GLY A 159 26.47 -14.83 -21.61
N GLU A 160 26.25 -14.43 -22.87
CA GLU A 160 25.52 -13.18 -23.20
C GLU A 160 24.01 -13.39 -23.41
N LYS A 161 23.59 -14.66 -23.50
CA LYS A 161 22.25 -15.02 -23.94
C LYS A 161 21.29 -15.37 -22.79
N TRP A 162 21.81 -15.84 -21.65
CA TRP A 162 20.98 -16.36 -20.57
C TRP A 162 21.19 -15.59 -19.28
N LEU A 163 20.09 -15.22 -18.66
CA LEU A 163 20.04 -14.69 -17.29
C LEU A 163 19.04 -15.52 -16.47
N PHE A 164 19.53 -16.06 -15.37
CA PHE A 164 18.73 -16.75 -14.36
C PHE A 164 18.57 -15.80 -13.16
N THR A 165 17.36 -15.65 -12.68
CA THR A 165 17.06 -14.85 -11.48
C THR A 165 16.29 -15.71 -10.49
N ALA A 166 16.64 -15.62 -9.22
CA ALA A 166 15.89 -16.23 -8.13
C ALA A 166 15.74 -15.23 -7.00
N THR A 167 14.56 -15.15 -6.41
CA THR A 167 14.28 -14.32 -5.23
C THR A 167 13.48 -15.13 -4.22
N VAL A 168 13.87 -15.06 -2.96
CA VAL A 168 13.10 -15.58 -1.84
C VAL A 168 12.90 -14.45 -0.85
N SER A 169 11.68 -14.25 -0.39
CA SER A 169 11.38 -13.26 0.64
C SER A 169 10.44 -13.81 1.71
N ALA A 170 10.61 -13.30 2.91
CA ALA A 170 9.76 -13.60 4.04
C ALA A 170 9.36 -12.28 4.74
N HIS A 171 8.10 -12.17 5.12
CA HIS A 171 7.56 -11.05 5.89
C HIS A 171 6.79 -11.58 7.09
N GLN A 172 6.95 -10.93 8.23
CA GLN A 172 6.15 -11.14 9.43
C GLN A 172 5.45 -9.84 9.77
N HIS A 173 4.15 -9.81 9.65
CA HIS A 173 3.31 -8.69 10.05
C HIS A 173 2.68 -8.95 11.41
N LEU A 174 2.78 -7.99 12.32
CA LEU A 174 2.11 -7.98 13.62
C LEU A 174 1.29 -6.70 13.68
N VAL A 175 -0.03 -6.83 13.70
CA VAL A 175 -0.96 -5.70 13.62
C VAL A 175 -1.88 -5.71 14.80
N ARG A 176 -1.88 -4.64 15.56
CA ARG A 176 -2.84 -4.36 16.61
C ARG A 176 -3.59 -3.09 16.26
N SER A 177 -4.90 -3.18 16.07
CA SER A 177 -5.78 -2.05 15.77
C SER A 177 -6.98 -2.09 16.73
N ILE A 178 -7.19 -1.02 17.49
CA ILE A 178 -8.23 -0.95 18.51
C ILE A 178 -8.96 0.38 18.37
N ASP A 179 -10.29 0.35 18.29
CA ASP A 179 -11.12 1.52 18.50
C ASP A 179 -11.62 1.58 19.95
N LYS A 180 -11.35 2.70 20.60
CA LYS A 180 -11.68 2.90 22.04
C LYS A 180 -13.10 3.38 22.27
N ASN A 181 -13.77 3.84 21.22
CA ASN A 181 -15.10 4.46 21.34
C ASN A 181 -16.21 3.63 20.70
N ILE A 182 -15.90 2.74 19.77
CA ILE A 182 -16.91 1.84 19.21
C ILE A 182 -17.23 0.77 20.26
N ILE A 183 -18.50 0.67 20.58
CA ILE A 183 -19.03 -0.40 21.43
C ILE A 183 -19.62 -1.45 20.49
N PRO A 184 -19.23 -2.74 20.60
CA PRO A 184 -19.84 -3.80 19.80
C PRO A 184 -21.36 -3.80 19.96
N MET A 185 -22.07 -4.20 18.90
CA MET A 185 -23.51 -4.43 19.01
C MET A 185 -23.82 -5.38 20.16
N ASP A 186 -25.00 -5.26 20.73
CA ASP A 186 -25.40 -6.01 21.93
C ASP A 186 -25.16 -7.51 21.90
N ASN A 187 -25.31 -8.13 20.71
CA ASN A 187 -25.06 -9.55 20.49
C ASN A 187 -23.57 -9.93 20.34
N GLN A 188 -22.69 -8.94 20.22
CA GLN A 188 -21.24 -9.12 20.06
C GLN A 188 -20.45 -8.75 21.31
N GLN A 189 -21.11 -8.24 22.35
CA GLN A 189 -20.44 -7.90 23.60
C GLN A 189 -20.21 -9.17 24.43
N PRO A 190 -18.96 -9.41 24.89
CA PRO A 190 -18.71 -10.49 25.86
C PRO A 190 -19.50 -10.25 27.14
N THR A 191 -19.98 -11.28 27.72
CA THR A 191 -20.61 -11.25 29.05
C THR A 191 -19.58 -11.66 30.13
N ASP A 192 -19.63 -10.97 31.25
CA ASP A 192 -18.88 -11.40 32.45
C ASP A 192 -19.49 -12.69 33.04
N PRO A 193 -18.84 -13.34 34.03
CA PRO A 193 -19.38 -14.54 34.69
C PRO A 193 -20.76 -14.32 35.34
N ASN A 194 -21.17 -13.08 35.60
CA ASN A 194 -22.46 -12.72 36.17
C ASN A 194 -23.53 -12.41 35.11
N GLY A 195 -23.20 -12.58 33.81
CA GLY A 195 -24.11 -12.31 32.70
C GLY A 195 -24.22 -10.87 32.28
N ASN A 196 -23.41 -9.93 32.84
CA ASN A 196 -23.42 -8.55 32.45
C ASN A 196 -22.58 -8.34 31.18
N LYS A 197 -23.08 -7.49 30.26
CA LYS A 197 -22.33 -7.11 29.05
C LYS A 197 -21.13 -6.24 29.39
N THR A 198 -19.94 -6.66 28.99
CA THR A 198 -18.70 -5.90 29.21
C THR A 198 -18.41 -5.04 28.01
N LYS A 199 -18.15 -3.75 28.26
CA LYS A 199 -17.68 -2.82 27.21
C LYS A 199 -16.23 -3.14 26.88
N VAL A 200 -15.99 -3.86 25.80
CA VAL A 200 -14.65 -4.18 25.32
C VAL A 200 -14.33 -3.30 24.10
N PRO A 201 -13.12 -2.73 24.02
CA PRO A 201 -12.70 -2.01 22.81
C PRO A 201 -12.82 -2.92 21.59
N VAL A 202 -13.40 -2.40 20.50
CA VAL A 202 -13.50 -3.11 19.24
C VAL A 202 -12.16 -3.04 18.53
N GLY A 203 -11.67 -4.18 18.06
CA GLY A 203 -10.43 -4.21 17.32
C GLY A 203 -9.88 -5.61 17.14
N TYR A 204 -8.67 -5.70 16.63
CA TYR A 204 -7.98 -6.97 16.45
C TYR A 204 -6.49 -6.86 16.79
N ASP A 205 -5.92 -7.99 17.18
CA ASP A 205 -4.48 -8.19 17.39
C ASP A 205 -4.12 -9.48 16.64
N LYS A 206 -3.51 -9.35 15.48
CA LYS A 206 -3.27 -10.43 14.54
C LYS A 206 -1.89 -10.36 13.94
N GLY A 207 -1.30 -11.53 13.72
CA GLY A 207 -0.06 -11.68 12.98
C GLY A 207 -0.27 -12.52 11.72
N ARG A 208 0.53 -12.23 10.69
CA ARG A 208 0.58 -13.01 9.46
C ARG A 208 2.00 -13.14 8.95
N ILE A 209 2.39 -14.37 8.64
CA ILE A 209 3.63 -14.65 7.90
C ILE A 209 3.30 -14.70 6.42
N GLU A 210 4.15 -14.12 5.60
CA GLU A 210 4.07 -14.16 4.15
C GLU A 210 5.41 -14.62 3.62
N LEU A 211 5.40 -15.65 2.76
CA LEU A 211 6.59 -16.15 2.07
C LEU A 211 6.38 -15.99 0.56
N SER A 212 7.44 -15.68 -0.16
CA SER A 212 7.41 -15.65 -1.63
C SER A 212 8.69 -16.25 -2.19
N GLY A 213 8.52 -17.16 -3.15
CA GLY A 213 9.58 -17.67 -3.98
C GLY A 213 9.34 -17.29 -5.45
N TYR A 214 10.36 -16.77 -6.11
CA TYR A 214 10.32 -16.40 -7.52
C TYR A 214 11.56 -16.93 -8.23
N VAL A 215 11.37 -17.50 -9.42
CA VAL A 215 12.45 -17.85 -10.33
C VAL A 215 12.10 -17.37 -11.74
N SER A 216 13.10 -16.91 -12.48
CA SER A 216 12.92 -16.58 -13.89
C SER A 216 14.14 -16.91 -14.73
N ILE A 217 13.85 -17.15 -16.00
CA ILE A 217 14.86 -17.36 -17.04
C ILE A 217 14.59 -16.35 -18.14
N ARG A 218 15.61 -15.58 -18.47
CA ARG A 218 15.61 -14.71 -19.64
C ARG A 218 16.56 -15.28 -20.68
N TYR A 219 16.08 -15.42 -21.92
CA TYR A 219 16.83 -15.91 -23.05
C TYR A 219 16.83 -14.92 -24.22
N ARG A 220 18.00 -14.57 -24.72
CA ARG A 220 18.19 -13.74 -25.90
C ARG A 220 18.86 -14.54 -27.01
N PRO A 221 18.07 -15.26 -27.85
CA PRO A 221 18.62 -16.04 -28.96
C PRO A 221 19.36 -15.16 -29.99
N THR A 222 18.85 -13.94 -30.17
CA THR A 222 19.43 -12.95 -31.08
C THR A 222 19.48 -11.59 -30.40
N GLU A 223 20.21 -10.62 -30.99
CA GLU A 223 20.22 -9.25 -30.51
C GLU A 223 18.83 -8.57 -30.56
N ARG A 224 17.89 -9.14 -31.36
CA ARG A 224 16.57 -8.55 -31.58
C ARG A 224 15.47 -9.13 -30.70
N LEU A 225 15.61 -10.37 -30.27
CA LEU A 225 14.54 -11.09 -29.56
C LEU A 225 14.94 -11.37 -28.11
N GLY A 226 14.14 -10.93 -27.17
CA GLY A 226 14.20 -11.30 -25.76
C GLY A 226 12.96 -12.09 -25.34
N LEU A 227 13.15 -13.20 -24.65
CA LEU A 227 12.11 -14.04 -24.07
C LEU A 227 12.38 -14.19 -22.58
N SER A 228 11.33 -14.09 -21.75
CA SER A 228 11.45 -14.32 -20.31
C SER A 228 10.27 -15.12 -19.81
N ILE A 229 10.54 -16.12 -18.99
CA ILE A 229 9.53 -16.92 -18.28
C ILE A 229 9.84 -16.78 -16.80
N GLY A 230 8.84 -16.44 -16.00
CA GLY A 230 8.90 -16.37 -14.55
C GLY A 230 7.85 -17.27 -13.92
N LEU A 231 8.20 -17.83 -12.77
CA LEU A 231 7.31 -18.60 -11.92
C LEU A 231 7.42 -18.05 -10.51
N ARG A 232 6.28 -17.82 -9.87
CA ARG A 232 6.19 -17.39 -8.48
C ARG A 232 5.25 -18.28 -7.71
N GLU A 233 5.54 -18.49 -6.44
CA GLU A 233 4.63 -19.08 -5.48
C GLU A 233 4.67 -18.26 -4.20
N GLU A 234 3.52 -18.05 -3.57
CA GLU A 234 3.37 -17.19 -2.38
C GLU A 234 2.55 -17.93 -1.32
N MET A 235 2.90 -17.68 -0.06
CA MET A 235 2.16 -18.15 1.10
C MET A 235 1.73 -16.97 1.96
N PHE A 236 0.48 -16.94 2.37
CA PHE A 236 -0.11 -15.95 3.27
C PHE A 236 -0.73 -16.66 4.48
N GLY A 237 -0.09 -16.55 5.62
CA GLY A 237 -0.45 -17.36 6.80
C GLY A 237 -0.19 -18.83 6.54
N SER A 238 -1.23 -19.62 6.38
CA SER A 238 -1.15 -21.06 6.05
C SER A 238 -1.57 -21.38 4.60
N GLU A 239 -1.98 -20.40 3.82
CA GLU A 239 -2.49 -20.60 2.47
C GLU A 239 -1.45 -20.33 1.40
N TRP A 240 -1.23 -21.30 0.53
CA TRP A 240 -0.38 -21.16 -0.66
C TRP A 240 -1.19 -20.73 -1.88
N THR A 241 -0.56 -19.92 -2.74
CA THR A 241 -1.07 -19.72 -4.10
C THR A 241 -0.77 -20.96 -4.94
N PRO A 242 -1.58 -21.24 -5.98
CA PRO A 242 -1.06 -22.02 -7.11
C PRO A 242 0.12 -21.28 -7.77
N ILE A 243 0.95 -22.02 -8.47
CA ILE A 243 2.05 -21.41 -9.24
C ILE A 243 1.55 -20.27 -10.11
N ILE A 244 2.22 -19.14 -10.05
CA ILE A 244 1.89 -17.90 -10.74
C ILE A 244 2.86 -17.73 -11.92
N PRO A 245 2.48 -18.13 -13.15
CA PRO A 245 3.32 -17.97 -14.31
C PRO A 245 3.27 -16.55 -14.87
N ALA A 246 4.39 -16.11 -15.44
CA ALA A 246 4.49 -14.89 -16.22
C ALA A 246 5.38 -15.13 -17.45
N PHE A 247 4.99 -14.58 -18.58
CA PHE A 247 5.76 -14.60 -19.82
C PHE A 247 5.91 -13.18 -20.35
N PHE A 248 7.12 -12.83 -20.76
CA PHE A 248 7.45 -11.54 -21.36
C PHE A 248 8.27 -11.75 -22.61
N THR A 249 8.02 -10.93 -23.63
CA THR A 249 8.80 -10.91 -24.86
C THR A 249 9.06 -9.49 -25.32
N ASP A 250 10.23 -9.25 -25.87
CA ASP A 250 10.61 -8.01 -26.55
C ASP A 250 11.24 -8.32 -27.91
N TYR A 251 10.85 -7.54 -28.93
CA TYR A 251 11.38 -7.68 -30.27
C TYR A 251 11.79 -6.33 -30.86
N LEU A 252 13.07 -6.18 -31.19
CA LEU A 252 13.62 -4.99 -31.85
C LEU A 252 13.27 -5.00 -33.34
N ILE A 253 12.24 -4.24 -33.73
CA ILE A 253 11.75 -4.14 -35.10
C ILE A 253 12.75 -3.37 -35.96
N SER A 254 13.25 -2.23 -35.48
CA SER A 254 14.16 -1.38 -36.21
C SER A 254 15.30 -0.88 -35.35
N LYS A 255 16.56 -1.16 -35.74
CA LYS A 255 17.76 -0.65 -35.06
C LYS A 255 17.91 0.87 -35.28
N ARG A 256 17.56 1.42 -36.47
CA ARG A 256 17.69 2.84 -36.78
C ARG A 256 16.75 3.73 -35.98
N GLY A 257 15.56 3.26 -35.70
CA GLY A 257 14.55 4.00 -34.95
C GLY A 257 14.37 3.53 -33.51
N ASN A 258 15.21 2.61 -33.00
CA ASN A 258 15.04 1.99 -31.68
C ASN A 258 13.58 1.58 -31.42
N LEU A 259 12.89 1.06 -32.45
CA LEU A 259 11.51 0.62 -32.37
C LEU A 259 11.46 -0.81 -31.80
N VAL A 260 10.86 -0.94 -30.63
CA VAL A 260 10.73 -2.23 -29.91
C VAL A 260 9.25 -2.55 -29.70
N ALA A 261 8.82 -3.73 -30.13
CA ALA A 261 7.55 -4.31 -29.72
C ALA A 261 7.74 -5.09 -28.41
N LYS A 262 6.78 -5.00 -27.51
CA LYS A 262 6.77 -5.71 -26.22
C LYS A 262 5.41 -6.34 -26.00
N ALA A 263 5.40 -7.55 -25.43
CA ALA A 263 4.18 -8.20 -24.99
C ALA A 263 4.42 -8.98 -23.68
N SER A 264 3.40 -9.06 -22.86
CA SER A 264 3.43 -9.87 -21.65
C SER A 264 2.10 -10.50 -21.34
N ILE A 265 2.14 -11.62 -20.64
CA ILE A 265 1.00 -12.25 -20.00
C ILE A 265 1.44 -12.73 -18.63
N SER A 266 0.63 -12.42 -17.60
CA SER A 266 0.88 -12.89 -16.24
C SER A 266 -0.43 -13.22 -15.53
N ARG A 267 -0.34 -14.19 -14.62
CA ARG A 267 -1.40 -14.44 -13.63
C ARG A 267 -1.06 -13.68 -12.36
N ASN A 268 -2.07 -13.14 -11.70
CA ASN A 268 -1.91 -12.38 -10.46
C ASN A 268 -2.85 -12.91 -9.39
N TYR A 269 -2.42 -12.80 -8.13
CA TYR A 269 -3.23 -13.10 -6.94
C TYR A 269 -3.19 -11.90 -6.00
N ARG A 270 -4.31 -11.67 -5.30
CA ARG A 270 -4.40 -10.71 -4.21
C ARG A 270 -5.05 -11.39 -3.02
N PHE A 271 -4.36 -11.40 -1.90
CA PHE A 271 -4.93 -11.83 -0.63
C PHE A 271 -5.57 -10.66 0.10
N PRO A 272 -6.66 -10.89 0.85
CA PRO A 272 -7.23 -9.87 1.71
C PRO A 272 -6.22 -9.38 2.72
N SER A 273 -6.22 -8.07 3.00
CA SER A 273 -5.41 -7.50 4.07
C SER A 273 -5.94 -7.93 5.43
N LEU A 274 -5.13 -7.82 6.50
CA LEU A 274 -5.61 -8.08 7.86
C LEU A 274 -6.77 -7.17 8.25
N ASN A 275 -6.83 -5.96 7.67
CA ASN A 275 -7.93 -5.05 7.89
C ASN A 275 -9.22 -5.52 7.20
N ASP A 276 -9.13 -6.03 5.96
CA ASP A 276 -10.29 -6.59 5.25
C ASP A 276 -10.88 -7.80 5.99
N LEU A 277 -10.03 -8.57 6.66
CA LEU A 277 -10.45 -9.77 7.39
C LEU A 277 -11.00 -9.46 8.80
N TYR A 278 -10.41 -8.52 9.53
CA TYR A 278 -10.60 -8.42 10.99
C TYR A 278 -11.04 -7.05 11.48
N PHE A 279 -11.15 -6.04 10.59
CA PHE A 279 -11.66 -4.72 10.99
C PHE A 279 -13.15 -4.83 11.36
N LEU A 280 -13.54 -4.30 12.51
CA LEU A 280 -14.94 -4.22 12.92
C LEU A 280 -15.43 -2.78 12.81
N PRO A 281 -16.63 -2.54 12.23
CA PRO A 281 -17.71 -3.51 11.96
C PRO A 281 -17.71 -4.14 10.55
N GLY A 282 -16.72 -3.93 9.68
CA GLY A 282 -16.82 -4.29 8.26
C GLY A 282 -15.92 -5.44 7.79
N GLY A 283 -15.05 -6.00 8.63
CA GLY A 283 -14.16 -7.10 8.25
C GLY A 283 -14.90 -8.43 8.09
N ASN A 284 -14.43 -9.24 7.14
CA ASN A 284 -14.96 -10.58 6.90
C ASN A 284 -13.82 -11.60 6.84
N PRO A 285 -13.68 -12.49 7.87
CA PRO A 285 -12.64 -13.51 7.89
C PRO A 285 -12.72 -14.55 6.77
N ASP A 286 -13.89 -14.69 6.13
CA ASP A 286 -14.15 -15.66 5.07
C ASP A 286 -13.84 -15.14 3.66
N LEU A 287 -13.27 -13.93 3.54
CA LEU A 287 -12.86 -13.38 2.27
C LEU A 287 -11.83 -14.27 1.58
N LYS A 288 -12.11 -14.57 0.32
CA LYS A 288 -11.23 -15.40 -0.50
C LYS A 288 -10.22 -14.55 -1.26
N LYS A 289 -9.10 -15.19 -1.61
CA LYS A 289 -8.11 -14.59 -2.50
C LYS A 289 -8.71 -14.31 -3.88
N GLU A 290 -8.41 -13.14 -4.41
CA GLU A 290 -8.74 -12.76 -5.78
C GLU A 290 -7.65 -13.24 -6.74
N HIS A 291 -8.00 -13.52 -7.99
CA HIS A 291 -7.04 -13.82 -9.03
C HIS A 291 -7.49 -13.24 -10.38
N GLY A 292 -6.52 -12.96 -11.23
CA GLY A 292 -6.77 -12.42 -12.55
C GLY A 292 -5.59 -12.65 -13.49
N PHE A 293 -5.80 -12.32 -14.76
CA PHE A 293 -4.77 -12.30 -15.77
C PHE A 293 -4.56 -10.87 -16.25
N THR A 294 -3.29 -10.52 -16.49
CA THR A 294 -2.90 -9.25 -17.11
C THR A 294 -2.25 -9.56 -18.44
N TYR A 295 -2.67 -8.84 -19.47
CA TYR A 295 -2.15 -8.91 -20.83
C TYR A 295 -1.73 -7.49 -21.22
N ASP A 296 -0.47 -7.34 -21.65
CA ASP A 296 0.05 -6.07 -22.12
C ASP A 296 0.69 -6.26 -23.49
N ALA A 297 0.45 -5.31 -24.39
CA ALA A 297 1.14 -5.21 -25.66
C ALA A 297 1.41 -3.73 -25.98
N GLY A 298 2.60 -3.43 -26.49
CA GLY A 298 2.97 -2.05 -26.78
C GLY A 298 4.17 -1.92 -27.68
N LEU A 299 4.32 -0.70 -28.20
CA LEU A 299 5.47 -0.28 -29.00
C LEU A 299 6.21 0.81 -28.22
N SER A 300 7.54 0.70 -28.16
CA SER A 300 8.42 1.70 -27.59
C SER A 300 9.31 2.24 -28.72
N PHE A 301 9.31 3.55 -28.90
CA PHE A 301 10.11 4.23 -29.88
C PHE A 301 10.97 5.29 -29.18
N ALA A 302 12.28 5.31 -29.46
CA ALA A 302 13.18 6.32 -28.95
C ALA A 302 13.81 7.08 -30.12
N THR A 303 13.50 8.38 -30.23
CA THR A 303 14.20 9.27 -31.15
C THR A 303 15.49 9.70 -30.48
N GLY A 304 16.64 9.17 -30.94
CA GLY A 304 17.93 9.77 -30.63
C GLY A 304 18.00 11.12 -31.33
N ARG A 305 18.05 12.21 -30.57
CA ARG A 305 18.72 13.43 -31.03
C ARG A 305 20.16 13.29 -30.58
N ASP A 306 21.05 13.08 -31.53
CA ASP A 306 22.48 13.32 -31.37
C ASP A 306 22.74 14.77 -30.95
#